data_6a0f87843044414f4bd7315bc77af641
#
_entry.id   6a0f87843044414f4bd7315bc77af641
#
_cell.length_a   1.000
_cell.length_b   1.000
_cell.length_c   1.000
_cell.angle_alpha   90.00
_cell.angle_beta   90.00
_cell.angle_gamma   90.00
#
_symmetry.space_group_name_H-M   'P 1'
#
loop_
_entity.id
_entity.type
_entity.pdbx_description
1 polymer ?
#
loop_
_entity_poly.entity_id
_entity_poly.type
_entity_poly.pdbx_seq_one_letter_code
_entity_poly.pdbx_strand_id
1 'polypeptide(L)'
;MTAAKAGHDAIMTPNPYAYLDHYQEEPEIAPVTIGGYNTLKKTYSYNPVPADADSLVKQHIIGVQANCWAEYMPTEDNRDYQIFPRLIAIAETGWTPMKEKNFTSFCSRMVEDFKRLEIMGVKPCLNFFDVNINTRSTKEGVLNVELETFYPGAQIYYTIHGEEPSVNASLYSHPFPLEGTYDLKAAAFVDGKQIGKVTHKQLYKNLISGKKYEIMPEPKGMKGDILGENDILGADTVTLGLTNGKRGNNASSTPWVGISPDNNDKVTFIVDFEKATIRKIRFGTLYNAAGGILPVSKAVVYVSSLDNKFEKVAEKEFTYDIKENTFRGFDEEIEFPAQEAVKVKIEFTSGGKIRNGIDCYSPHDKSEVPSTIALDEIEIY
;
A
#
# COMPACT_ATOMS: atom_id res chain seq x y z
N MET A 1 4.29 -10.21 23.78
CA MET A 1 3.47 -10.22 25.02
C MET A 1 3.66 -11.45 25.90
N THR A 2 3.91 -12.64 25.35
CA THR A 2 4.07 -13.89 26.12
C THR A 2 5.20 -13.80 27.15
N ALA A 3 6.36 -13.25 26.79
CA ALA A 3 7.49 -13.05 27.69
C ALA A 3 7.13 -12.13 28.86
N ALA A 4 6.52 -10.98 28.62
CA ALA A 4 6.10 -10.03 29.63
C ALA A 4 5.07 -10.65 30.63
N LYS A 5 4.10 -11.42 30.07
CA LYS A 5 3.16 -12.18 30.94
C LYS A 5 3.82 -13.25 31.79
N ALA A 6 4.98 -13.76 31.38
CA ALA A 6 5.79 -14.70 32.14
C ALA A 6 6.77 -14.01 33.12
N GLY A 7 6.71 -12.68 33.25
CA GLY A 7 7.56 -11.91 34.17
C GLY A 7 8.95 -11.58 33.61
N HIS A 8 9.16 -11.63 32.29
CA HIS A 8 10.41 -11.25 31.66
C HIS A 8 10.33 -9.86 31.07
N ASP A 9 11.40 -9.08 31.21
CA ASP A 9 11.53 -7.79 30.55
C ASP A 9 11.62 -7.95 29.02
N ALA A 10 10.98 -7.06 28.28
CA ALA A 10 10.92 -7.07 26.83
C ALA A 10 11.22 -5.69 26.22
N ILE A 11 12.08 -5.68 25.24
CA ILE A 11 12.29 -4.53 24.34
C ILE A 11 11.50 -4.82 23.06
N MET A 12 10.64 -3.88 22.67
CA MET A 12 9.70 -4.07 21.57
C MET A 12 10.34 -3.66 20.23
N THR A 13 10.35 -4.58 19.27
CA THR A 13 10.93 -4.37 17.94
C THR A 13 10.12 -5.05 16.84
N PRO A 14 8.81 -4.73 16.69
CA PRO A 14 7.97 -5.39 15.70
C PRO A 14 8.34 -4.99 14.27
N ASN A 15 8.38 -5.98 13.39
CA ASN A 15 8.72 -5.84 11.99
C ASN A 15 7.96 -4.68 11.28
N PRO A 16 6.62 -4.54 11.36
CA PRO A 16 5.90 -3.52 10.60
C PRO A 16 6.26 -2.07 10.94
N TYR A 17 6.86 -1.81 12.10
CA TYR A 17 7.12 -0.46 12.60
C TYR A 17 8.60 -0.14 12.84
N ALA A 18 9.38 -1.15 13.23
CA ALA A 18 10.73 -0.97 13.78
C ALA A 18 11.84 -1.50 12.86
N TYR A 19 11.49 -2.12 11.71
CA TYR A 19 12.47 -2.59 10.72
C TYR A 19 12.76 -1.47 9.73
N LEU A 20 13.92 -0.86 9.87
CA LEU A 20 14.33 0.29 9.06
C LEU A 20 15.03 -0.10 7.75
N ASP A 21 15.14 -1.38 7.48
CA ASP A 21 15.57 -1.98 6.21
C ASP A 21 14.44 -2.14 5.20
N HIS A 22 13.18 -1.79 5.56
CA HIS A 22 12.03 -1.71 4.64
C HIS A 22 12.03 -0.40 3.84
N TYR A 23 11.32 -0.39 2.70
CA TYR A 23 11.07 0.82 1.94
C TYR A 23 10.36 1.89 2.78
N GLN A 24 10.77 3.13 2.66
CA GLN A 24 10.12 4.29 3.31
C GLN A 24 9.52 5.28 2.31
N GLU A 25 9.79 5.11 1.04
CA GLU A 25 9.13 5.77 -0.09
C GLU A 25 8.85 4.75 -1.18
N GLU A 26 8.22 5.17 -2.28
CA GLU A 26 7.84 4.27 -3.38
C GLU A 26 9.07 3.53 -3.93
N PRO A 27 9.01 2.20 -4.09
CA PRO A 27 10.15 1.38 -4.48
C PRO A 27 10.80 1.75 -5.82
N GLU A 28 10.04 2.38 -6.74
CA GLU A 28 10.54 2.80 -8.05
C GLU A 28 11.59 3.89 -7.96
N ILE A 29 11.55 4.69 -6.90
CA ILE A 29 12.44 5.84 -6.70
C ILE A 29 13.41 5.63 -5.54
N ALA A 30 13.19 4.58 -4.73
CA ALA A 30 13.99 4.24 -3.57
C ALA A 30 15.18 3.34 -3.94
N PRO A 31 16.28 3.37 -3.16
CA PRO A 31 17.27 2.31 -3.20
C PRO A 31 16.65 0.94 -2.89
N VAL A 32 17.15 -0.12 -3.54
CA VAL A 32 16.66 -1.50 -3.32
C VAL A 32 16.78 -1.90 -1.85
N THR A 33 15.72 -2.51 -1.32
CA THR A 33 15.64 -3.03 0.06
C THR A 33 15.22 -4.51 0.07
N ILE A 34 15.13 -5.10 1.28
CA ILE A 34 14.58 -6.46 1.47
C ILE A 34 13.10 -6.58 1.05
N GLY A 35 12.39 -5.47 0.93
CA GLY A 35 10.94 -5.41 0.75
C GLY A 35 10.25 -4.77 1.95
N GLY A 36 8.92 -4.97 2.07
CA GLY A 36 8.12 -4.31 3.10
C GLY A 36 7.96 -2.80 2.86
N TYR A 37 7.07 -2.15 3.62
CA TYR A 37 6.84 -0.71 3.52
C TYR A 37 6.60 -0.11 4.90
N ASN A 38 7.46 0.80 5.32
CA ASN A 38 7.43 1.40 6.65
C ASN A 38 7.75 2.89 6.56
N THR A 39 6.72 3.72 6.37
CA THR A 39 6.85 5.18 6.27
C THR A 39 7.21 5.83 7.60
N LEU A 40 7.70 7.08 7.57
CA LEU A 40 7.94 7.89 8.78
C LEU A 40 6.69 7.97 9.66
N LYS A 41 5.52 8.22 9.07
CA LYS A 41 4.24 8.35 9.78
C LYS A 41 3.83 7.03 10.44
N LYS A 42 4.04 5.90 9.74
CA LYS A 42 3.79 4.56 10.27
C LYS A 42 4.72 4.23 11.44
N THR A 43 6.03 4.45 11.30
CA THR A 43 6.98 4.29 12.41
C THR A 43 6.59 5.14 13.62
N TYR A 44 6.23 6.41 13.40
CA TYR A 44 5.79 7.30 14.47
C TYR A 44 4.50 6.84 15.16
N SER A 45 3.57 6.22 14.45
CA SER A 45 2.29 5.77 14.99
C SER A 45 2.42 4.58 15.96
N TYR A 46 3.59 3.94 16.01
CA TYR A 46 3.80 2.76 16.82
C TYR A 46 3.55 2.99 18.31
N ASN A 47 2.76 2.10 18.92
CA ASN A 47 2.58 2.02 20.36
C ASN A 47 3.25 0.74 20.89
N PRO A 48 4.35 0.83 21.65
CA PRO A 48 5.04 -0.36 22.18
C PRO A 48 4.23 -1.11 23.22
N VAL A 49 3.29 -0.42 23.89
CA VAL A 49 2.43 -1.01 24.92
C VAL A 49 1.05 -1.26 24.32
N PRO A 50 0.64 -2.52 24.07
CA PRO A 50 -0.70 -2.82 23.54
C PRO A 50 -1.80 -2.24 24.43
N ALA A 51 -2.90 -1.82 23.78
CA ALA A 51 -4.01 -1.16 24.49
C ALA A 51 -4.67 -2.07 25.54
N ASP A 52 -4.67 -3.38 25.32
CA ASP A 52 -5.21 -4.42 26.20
C ASP A 52 -4.21 -4.97 27.21
N ALA A 53 -3.01 -4.38 27.31
CA ALA A 53 -2.00 -4.82 28.26
C ALA A 53 -2.41 -4.50 29.69
N ASP A 54 -2.33 -5.50 30.57
CA ASP A 54 -2.49 -5.35 32.02
C ASP A 54 -1.28 -4.65 32.64
N SER A 55 -1.34 -4.39 33.95
CA SER A 55 -0.28 -3.70 34.70
C SER A 55 1.03 -4.49 34.75
N LEU A 56 0.98 -5.82 34.83
CA LEU A 56 2.17 -6.69 34.81
C LEU A 56 2.89 -6.59 33.47
N VAL A 57 2.16 -6.74 32.37
CA VAL A 57 2.72 -6.61 30.99
C VAL A 57 3.33 -5.23 30.80
N LYS A 58 2.63 -4.16 31.24
CA LYS A 58 3.15 -2.78 31.14
C LYS A 58 4.47 -2.57 31.85
N GLN A 59 4.65 -3.16 33.02
CA GLN A 59 5.90 -3.07 33.83
C GLN A 59 7.09 -3.74 33.14
N HIS A 60 6.82 -4.81 32.37
CA HIS A 60 7.86 -5.59 31.72
C HIS A 60 8.15 -5.13 30.25
N ILE A 61 7.44 -4.13 29.70
CA ILE A 61 7.82 -3.50 28.45
C ILE A 61 8.74 -2.32 28.78
N ILE A 62 10.06 -2.54 28.69
CA ILE A 62 11.07 -1.59 29.18
C ILE A 62 11.64 -0.68 28.10
N GLY A 63 11.27 -0.87 26.82
CA GLY A 63 11.76 -0.02 25.75
C GLY A 63 11.37 -0.46 24.35
N VAL A 64 11.89 0.29 23.39
CA VAL A 64 11.76 0.04 21.94
C VAL A 64 13.14 -0.06 21.29
N GLN A 65 13.23 -0.82 20.20
CA GLN A 65 14.43 -0.96 19.39
C GLN A 65 14.05 -0.91 17.91
N ALA A 66 14.88 -0.30 17.10
CA ALA A 66 14.81 -0.42 15.64
C ALA A 66 15.85 -1.46 15.17
N ASN A 67 15.51 -2.20 14.12
CA ASN A 67 16.42 -3.10 13.41
C ASN A 67 16.77 -2.51 12.05
N CYS A 68 18.02 -2.72 11.65
CA CYS A 68 18.53 -2.29 10.35
C CYS A 68 19.44 -3.40 9.81
N TRP A 69 18.86 -4.29 9.01
CA TRP A 69 19.58 -5.42 8.43
C TRP A 69 20.28 -4.98 7.14
N ALA A 70 21.54 -5.36 6.97
CA ALA A 70 22.45 -4.71 6.03
C ALA A 70 22.53 -5.38 4.65
N GLU A 71 21.69 -6.37 4.34
CA GLU A 71 21.76 -7.15 3.10
C GLU A 71 21.71 -6.28 1.84
N TYR A 72 21.00 -5.15 1.92
CA TYR A 72 20.81 -4.21 0.80
C TYR A 72 21.40 -2.83 1.08
N MET A 73 22.37 -2.72 2.00
CA MET A 73 23.02 -1.45 2.39
C MET A 73 24.53 -1.46 2.06
N PRO A 74 24.91 -1.37 0.79
CA PRO A 74 26.31 -1.48 0.38
C PRO A 74 27.19 -0.31 0.79
N THR A 75 26.60 0.86 1.17
CA THR A 75 27.33 2.07 1.53
C THR A 75 26.75 2.72 2.79
N GLU A 76 27.54 3.65 3.38
CA GLU A 76 27.05 4.46 4.49
C GLU A 76 25.88 5.36 4.08
N ASP A 77 25.88 5.89 2.88
CA ASP A 77 24.78 6.71 2.34
C ASP A 77 23.48 5.87 2.27
N ASN A 78 23.54 4.61 1.84
CA ASN A 78 22.37 3.72 1.85
C ASN A 78 21.88 3.45 3.28
N ARG A 79 22.77 3.24 4.23
CA ARG A 79 22.43 3.06 5.64
C ARG A 79 21.75 4.31 6.20
N ASP A 80 22.32 5.47 6.00
CA ASP A 80 21.78 6.73 6.49
C ASP A 80 20.41 7.02 5.90
N TYR A 81 20.26 6.82 4.59
CA TYR A 81 18.97 6.89 3.91
C TYR A 81 17.94 5.95 4.54
N GLN A 82 18.29 4.69 4.80
CA GLN A 82 17.34 3.73 5.36
C GLN A 82 16.96 4.05 6.81
N ILE A 83 17.90 4.51 7.62
CA ILE A 83 17.68 4.75 9.04
C ILE A 83 16.91 6.04 9.27
N PHE A 84 17.31 7.13 8.61
CA PHE A 84 16.75 8.45 8.85
C PHE A 84 15.72 8.87 7.80
N PRO A 85 14.63 9.56 8.21
CA PRO A 85 14.38 10.11 9.56
C PRO A 85 13.69 9.17 10.55
N ARG A 86 13.38 7.91 10.18
CA ARG A 86 12.54 6.99 10.97
C ARG A 86 13.13 6.67 12.36
N LEU A 87 14.46 6.66 12.50
CA LEU A 87 15.09 6.44 13.80
C LEU A 87 14.72 7.52 14.82
N ILE A 88 14.52 8.78 14.37
CA ILE A 88 14.07 9.87 15.25
C ILE A 88 12.64 9.60 15.72
N ALA A 89 11.78 9.04 14.88
CA ALA A 89 10.42 8.61 15.28
C ALA A 89 10.44 7.46 16.29
N ILE A 90 11.34 6.50 16.16
CA ILE A 90 11.56 5.44 17.17
C ILE A 90 12.06 6.04 18.50
N ALA A 91 13.00 6.97 18.43
CA ALA A 91 13.50 7.66 19.65
C ALA A 91 12.36 8.39 20.35
N GLU A 92 11.53 9.13 19.63
CA GLU A 92 10.36 9.80 20.25
C GLU A 92 9.37 8.78 20.83
N THR A 93 9.17 7.63 20.20
CA THR A 93 8.31 6.56 20.75
C THR A 93 8.84 6.02 22.08
N GLY A 94 10.15 5.98 22.26
CA GLY A 94 10.78 5.56 23.52
C GLY A 94 10.70 6.61 24.64
N TRP A 95 10.62 7.90 24.30
CA TRP A 95 10.66 9.00 25.28
C TRP A 95 9.30 9.63 25.56
N THR A 96 8.36 9.57 24.62
CA THR A 96 7.08 10.30 24.68
C THR A 96 5.92 9.33 24.90
N PRO A 97 5.15 9.47 25.99
CA PRO A 97 3.94 8.68 26.21
C PRO A 97 2.95 8.83 25.04
N MET A 98 2.28 7.73 24.64
CA MET A 98 1.35 7.73 23.49
C MET A 98 0.32 8.84 23.51
N LYS A 99 -0.24 9.16 24.69
CA LYS A 99 -1.24 10.26 24.86
C LYS A 99 -0.70 11.65 24.57
N GLU A 100 0.64 11.82 24.59
CA GLU A 100 1.32 13.08 24.36
C GLU A 100 1.94 13.16 22.95
N LYS A 101 1.95 12.04 22.20
CA LYS A 101 2.44 12.03 20.81
C LYS A 101 1.54 12.86 19.92
N ASN A 102 2.16 13.75 19.14
CA ASN A 102 1.49 14.59 18.17
C ASN A 102 2.36 14.69 16.91
N PHE A 103 1.90 14.07 15.82
CA PHE A 103 2.67 13.98 14.59
C PHE A 103 2.97 15.36 13.96
N THR A 104 2.01 16.28 13.99
CA THR A 104 2.23 17.67 13.48
C THR A 104 3.32 18.39 14.26
N SER A 105 3.31 18.31 15.60
CA SER A 105 4.36 18.85 16.45
C SER A 105 5.71 18.16 16.20
N PHE A 106 5.71 16.84 16.00
CA PHE A 106 6.91 16.08 15.61
C PHE A 106 7.47 16.60 14.28
N CYS A 107 6.65 16.73 13.26
CA CYS A 107 7.07 17.28 11.95
C CYS A 107 7.67 18.68 12.07
N SER A 108 7.13 19.52 12.95
CA SER A 108 7.70 20.86 13.18
C SER A 108 9.12 20.82 13.77
N ARG A 109 9.41 19.85 14.63
CA ARG A 109 10.77 19.64 15.18
C ARG A 109 11.71 18.99 14.17
N MET A 110 11.19 18.12 13.32
CA MET A 110 11.95 17.44 12.26
C MET A 110 12.65 18.42 11.31
N VAL A 111 12.08 19.60 11.05
CA VAL A 111 12.73 20.63 10.23
C VAL A 111 14.11 21.00 10.76
N GLU A 112 14.25 21.16 12.10
CA GLU A 112 15.53 21.44 12.73
C GLU A 112 16.41 20.18 12.81
N ASP A 113 15.83 19.01 12.96
CA ASP A 113 16.59 17.75 12.99
C ASP A 113 17.22 17.45 11.62
N PHE A 114 16.57 17.76 10.50
CA PHE A 114 17.19 17.66 9.17
C PHE A 114 18.42 18.58 9.04
N LYS A 115 18.38 19.80 9.56
CA LYS A 115 19.55 20.69 9.58
C LYS A 115 20.70 20.11 10.42
N ARG A 116 20.39 19.48 11.55
CA ARG A 116 21.38 18.77 12.38
C ARG A 116 22.00 17.59 11.66
N LEU A 117 21.18 16.76 10.99
CA LEU A 117 21.66 15.66 10.17
C LEU A 117 22.59 16.13 9.05
N GLU A 118 22.26 17.24 8.38
CA GLU A 118 23.09 17.86 7.36
C GLU A 118 24.46 18.31 7.92
N ILE A 119 24.48 19.01 9.07
CA ILE A 119 25.71 19.43 9.76
C ILE A 119 26.56 18.21 10.15
N MET A 120 25.93 17.10 10.51
CA MET A 120 26.62 15.85 10.87
C MET A 120 27.09 15.07 9.63
N GLY A 121 26.77 15.48 8.41
CA GLY A 121 27.07 14.79 7.17
C GLY A 121 26.24 13.54 6.92
N VAL A 122 25.14 13.36 7.65
CA VAL A 122 24.18 12.25 7.47
C VAL A 122 23.30 12.51 6.26
N LYS A 123 23.05 11.51 5.43
CA LYS A 123 22.25 11.59 4.20
C LYS A 123 20.89 10.91 4.35
N PRO A 124 19.90 11.53 5.00
CA PRO A 124 18.59 10.93 5.26
C PRO A 124 17.77 10.82 3.98
N CYS A 125 16.74 9.99 3.99
CA CYS A 125 15.65 10.05 3.02
C CYS A 125 14.93 11.41 3.15
N LEU A 126 14.75 12.09 2.02
CA LEU A 126 14.19 13.45 1.96
C LEU A 126 12.69 13.48 1.61
N ASN A 127 12.01 12.33 1.58
CA ASN A 127 10.57 12.26 1.28
C ASN A 127 9.67 13.03 2.26
N PHE A 128 10.22 13.45 3.39
CA PHE A 128 9.57 14.38 4.33
C PHE A 128 9.17 15.72 3.66
N PHE A 129 9.92 16.14 2.65
CA PHE A 129 9.71 17.38 1.91
C PHE A 129 8.81 17.21 0.69
N ASP A 130 8.49 15.97 0.33
CA ASP A 130 7.70 15.64 -0.85
C ASP A 130 6.20 15.71 -0.55
N VAL A 131 5.38 15.66 -1.59
CA VAL A 131 3.93 15.56 -1.48
C VAL A 131 3.50 14.10 -1.58
N ASN A 132 2.76 13.62 -0.59
CA ASN A 132 2.08 12.32 -0.67
C ASN A 132 0.76 12.48 -1.44
N ILE A 133 0.58 11.68 -2.49
CA ILE A 133 -0.64 11.65 -3.30
C ILE A 133 -1.44 10.40 -2.90
N ASN A 134 -2.57 10.60 -2.27
CA ASN A 134 -3.46 9.54 -1.80
C ASN A 134 -4.85 9.63 -2.43
N THR A 135 -5.58 8.54 -2.41
CA THR A 135 -6.99 8.51 -2.79
C THR A 135 -7.82 7.96 -1.64
N ARG A 136 -8.99 8.55 -1.42
CA ARG A 136 -9.90 8.11 -0.36
C ARG A 136 -11.35 8.16 -0.86
N SER A 137 -12.10 7.09 -0.61
CA SER A 137 -13.53 7.07 -0.90
C SER A 137 -14.34 7.74 0.20
N THR A 138 -15.35 8.52 -0.19
CA THR A 138 -16.39 9.00 0.73
C THR A 138 -17.37 7.87 1.07
N LYS A 139 -18.28 8.13 2.03
CA LYS A 139 -19.36 7.19 2.37
C LYS A 139 -20.29 6.92 1.18
N GLU A 140 -20.45 7.89 0.30
CA GLU A 140 -21.27 7.84 -0.91
C GLU A 140 -20.54 7.14 -2.08
N GLY A 141 -19.29 6.74 -1.90
CA GLY A 141 -18.50 6.04 -2.90
C GLY A 141 -17.90 6.96 -3.97
N VAL A 142 -17.65 8.24 -3.62
CA VAL A 142 -16.88 9.17 -4.46
C VAL A 142 -15.40 9.04 -4.10
N LEU A 143 -14.55 8.75 -5.07
CA LEU A 143 -13.11 8.68 -4.87
C LEU A 143 -12.51 10.09 -4.94
N ASN A 144 -11.95 10.56 -3.82
CA ASN A 144 -11.26 11.84 -3.72
C ASN A 144 -9.75 11.67 -3.77
N VAL A 145 -9.08 12.65 -4.34
CA VAL A 145 -7.62 12.82 -4.29
C VAL A 145 -7.28 13.68 -3.07
N GLU A 146 -6.35 13.20 -2.24
CA GLU A 146 -5.81 13.89 -1.08
C GLU A 146 -4.31 14.11 -1.27
N LEU A 147 -3.86 15.35 -1.06
CA LEU A 147 -2.45 15.72 -1.12
C LEU A 147 -1.99 16.12 0.29
N GLU A 148 -0.90 15.54 0.76
CA GLU A 148 -0.33 15.82 2.08
C GLU A 148 1.17 16.04 1.96
N THR A 149 1.72 17.02 2.67
CA THR A 149 3.15 17.11 2.93
C THR A 149 3.40 17.14 4.43
N PHE A 150 4.51 16.57 4.87
CA PHE A 150 4.89 16.59 6.29
C PHE A 150 5.59 17.88 6.69
N TYR A 151 6.03 18.70 5.73
CA TYR A 151 6.68 19.98 6.03
C TYR A 151 5.65 21.02 6.48
N PRO A 152 5.76 21.54 7.72
CA PRO A 152 4.76 22.45 8.28
C PRO A 152 4.69 23.77 7.54
N GLY A 153 3.48 24.20 7.18
CA GLY A 153 3.24 25.49 6.53
C GLY A 153 3.59 25.55 5.05
N ALA A 154 4.03 24.45 4.44
CA ALA A 154 4.24 24.43 3.00
C ALA A 154 2.90 24.49 2.25
N GLN A 155 2.90 25.20 1.12
CA GLN A 155 1.80 25.23 0.16
C GLN A 155 2.01 24.10 -0.86
N ILE A 156 0.95 23.38 -1.21
CA ILE A 156 1.01 22.35 -2.23
C ILE A 156 0.39 22.88 -3.52
N TYR A 157 1.16 22.86 -4.60
CA TYR A 157 0.67 23.14 -5.94
C TYR A 157 0.66 21.87 -6.77
N TYR A 158 -0.36 21.70 -7.64
CA TYR A 158 -0.53 20.50 -8.41
C TYR A 158 -1.07 20.76 -9.83
N THR A 159 -0.88 19.78 -10.71
CA THR A 159 -1.42 19.69 -12.07
C THR A 159 -2.03 18.33 -12.28
N ILE A 160 -2.98 18.18 -13.22
CA ILE A 160 -3.67 16.90 -13.50
C ILE A 160 -3.46 16.38 -14.93
N HIS A 161 -2.64 17.06 -15.73
CA HIS A 161 -2.33 16.71 -17.12
C HIS A 161 -0.82 16.52 -17.36
N GLY A 162 -0.02 16.33 -16.29
CA GLY A 162 1.40 16.01 -16.38
C GLY A 162 2.37 17.20 -16.47
N GLU A 163 1.87 18.44 -16.45
CA GLU A 163 2.74 19.62 -16.39
C GLU A 163 3.48 19.71 -15.05
N GLU A 164 4.66 20.33 -15.04
CA GLU A 164 5.41 20.57 -13.80
C GLU A 164 4.69 21.61 -12.90
N PRO A 165 4.44 21.28 -11.61
CA PRO A 165 3.81 22.22 -10.69
C PRO A 165 4.68 23.46 -10.46
N SER A 166 4.02 24.62 -10.39
CA SER A 166 4.66 25.89 -10.03
C SER A 166 3.70 26.71 -9.15
N VAL A 167 4.14 27.85 -8.63
CA VAL A 167 3.27 28.75 -7.86
C VAL A 167 2.10 29.33 -8.68
N ASN A 168 2.09 29.13 -9.99
CA ASN A 168 0.98 29.49 -10.88
C ASN A 168 0.03 28.33 -11.17
N ALA A 169 0.34 27.12 -10.71
CA ALA A 169 -0.53 25.94 -10.85
C ALA A 169 -1.67 25.98 -9.82
N SER A 170 -2.50 24.94 -9.79
CA SER A 170 -3.59 24.85 -8.82
C SER A 170 -3.06 24.71 -7.40
N LEU A 171 -3.50 25.61 -6.51
CA LEU A 171 -3.18 25.52 -5.08
C LEU A 171 -4.12 24.51 -4.41
N TYR A 172 -3.56 23.51 -3.76
CA TYR A 172 -4.34 22.54 -2.98
C TYR A 172 -4.79 23.12 -1.65
N SER A 173 -6.09 23.05 -1.37
CA SER A 173 -6.69 23.50 -0.12
C SER A 173 -7.54 22.44 0.58
N HIS A 174 -8.08 21.48 -0.16
CA HIS A 174 -8.93 20.40 0.36
C HIS A 174 -8.97 19.24 -0.64
N PRO A 175 -9.37 18.02 -0.21
CA PRO A 175 -9.57 16.90 -1.11
C PRO A 175 -10.55 17.22 -2.23
N PHE A 176 -10.26 16.72 -3.45
CA PHE A 176 -11.10 16.95 -4.62
C PHE A 176 -11.43 15.62 -5.31
N PRO A 177 -12.62 15.51 -5.96
CA PRO A 177 -13.04 14.26 -6.59
C PRO A 177 -12.16 13.89 -7.77
N LEU A 178 -11.89 12.58 -7.91
CA LEU A 178 -11.29 12.02 -9.12
C LEU A 178 -12.40 11.91 -10.20
N GLU A 179 -12.44 12.86 -11.12
CA GLU A 179 -13.48 12.94 -12.17
C GLU A 179 -13.05 12.30 -13.49
N GLY A 180 -11.76 12.08 -13.68
CA GLY A 180 -11.17 11.48 -14.88
C GLY A 180 -9.88 10.72 -14.59
N THR A 181 -9.23 10.23 -15.63
CA THR A 181 -7.85 9.74 -15.50
C THR A 181 -6.92 10.94 -15.43
N TYR A 182 -6.13 11.02 -14.35
CA TYR A 182 -5.21 12.12 -14.10
C TYR A 182 -3.76 11.66 -14.24
N ASP A 183 -2.98 12.45 -14.96
CA ASP A 183 -1.53 12.45 -14.91
C ASP A 183 -1.10 13.52 -13.89
N LEU A 184 -1.22 13.16 -12.59
CA LEU A 184 -1.15 14.09 -11.48
C LEU A 184 0.30 14.29 -11.03
N LYS A 185 0.74 15.56 -11.03
CA LYS A 185 1.99 15.98 -10.43
C LYS A 185 1.72 16.98 -9.32
N ALA A 186 2.46 16.85 -8.21
CA ALA A 186 2.35 17.77 -7.08
C ALA A 186 3.72 18.06 -6.46
N ALA A 187 3.90 19.28 -5.96
CA ALA A 187 5.09 19.69 -5.24
C ALA A 187 4.76 20.65 -4.09
N ALA A 188 5.59 20.64 -3.06
CA ALA A 188 5.49 21.52 -1.90
C ALA A 188 6.37 22.77 -2.08
N PHE A 189 5.87 23.91 -1.61
CA PHE A 189 6.53 25.22 -1.73
C PHE A 189 6.51 25.96 -0.40
N VAL A 190 7.62 26.61 -0.09
CA VAL A 190 7.76 27.55 1.04
C VAL A 190 8.32 28.86 0.51
N ASP A 191 7.68 29.97 0.83
CA ASP A 191 8.07 31.32 0.35
C ASP A 191 8.26 31.36 -1.18
N GLY A 192 7.41 30.67 -1.93
CA GLY A 192 7.44 30.60 -3.39
C GLY A 192 8.55 29.74 -3.98
N LYS A 193 9.34 29.05 -3.16
CA LYS A 193 10.40 28.14 -3.60
C LYS A 193 9.97 26.69 -3.37
N GLN A 194 10.15 25.84 -4.37
CA GLN A 194 9.90 24.40 -4.23
C GLN A 194 10.86 23.80 -3.20
N ILE A 195 10.30 22.96 -2.32
CA ILE A 195 11.03 22.06 -1.43
C ILE A 195 10.74 20.62 -1.85
N GLY A 196 11.73 19.74 -1.69
CA GLY A 196 11.55 18.34 -2.11
C GLY A 196 11.43 18.12 -3.62
N LYS A 197 11.03 16.93 -3.99
CA LYS A 197 10.84 16.48 -5.39
C LYS A 197 9.40 16.72 -5.84
N VAL A 198 9.18 16.74 -7.15
CA VAL A 198 7.84 16.61 -7.72
C VAL A 198 7.40 15.16 -7.58
N THR A 199 6.30 14.93 -6.91
CA THR A 199 5.65 13.61 -6.86
C THR A 199 4.72 13.47 -8.05
N HIS A 200 4.78 12.31 -8.72
CA HIS A 200 4.00 12.01 -9.90
C HIS A 200 3.22 10.71 -9.69
N LYS A 201 1.91 10.73 -9.93
CA LYS A 201 1.06 9.51 -9.96
C LYS A 201 0.03 9.59 -11.07
N GLN A 202 -0.15 8.48 -11.76
CA GLN A 202 -1.31 8.28 -12.62
C GLN A 202 -2.46 7.71 -11.81
N LEU A 203 -3.62 8.37 -11.86
CA LEU A 203 -4.85 7.95 -11.19
C LEU A 203 -5.91 7.65 -12.24
N TYR A 204 -6.58 6.52 -12.10
CA TYR A 204 -7.51 6.00 -13.09
C TYR A 204 -8.95 6.06 -12.58
N LYS A 205 -9.81 6.74 -13.34
CA LYS A 205 -11.26 6.77 -13.08
C LYS A 205 -11.96 5.76 -13.95
N ASN A 206 -12.75 4.92 -13.34
CA ASN A 206 -13.63 3.97 -14.00
C ASN A 206 -14.99 3.90 -13.28
N LEU A 207 -15.90 3.07 -13.75
CA LEU A 207 -17.27 2.99 -13.24
C LEU A 207 -17.35 2.65 -11.73
N ILE A 208 -16.40 1.86 -11.23
CA ILE A 208 -16.40 1.38 -9.84
C ILE A 208 -15.38 2.06 -8.94
N SER A 209 -14.68 3.10 -9.43
CA SER A 209 -13.73 3.85 -8.61
C SER A 209 -14.37 4.37 -7.32
N GLY A 210 -13.81 4.01 -6.18
CA GLY A 210 -14.30 4.38 -4.86
C GLY A 210 -15.49 3.54 -4.36
N LYS A 211 -16.02 2.59 -5.13
CA LYS A 211 -17.11 1.73 -4.70
C LYS A 211 -16.61 0.63 -3.75
N LYS A 212 -17.45 0.29 -2.78
CA LYS A 212 -17.25 -0.89 -1.93
C LYS A 212 -17.49 -2.15 -2.74
N TYR A 213 -16.76 -3.21 -2.42
CA TYR A 213 -16.88 -4.51 -3.05
C TYR A 213 -16.83 -5.63 -2.02
N GLU A 214 -17.30 -6.79 -2.40
CA GLU A 214 -17.12 -8.04 -1.67
C GLU A 214 -16.01 -8.86 -2.32
N ILE A 215 -15.18 -9.52 -1.51
CA ILE A 215 -14.15 -10.43 -1.98
C ILE A 215 -14.14 -11.70 -1.14
N MET A 216 -14.10 -12.84 -1.79
CA MET A 216 -14.14 -14.15 -1.14
C MET A 216 -13.10 -15.08 -1.76
N PRO A 217 -12.24 -15.75 -0.96
CA PRO A 217 -12.12 -15.58 0.49
C PRO A 217 -11.63 -14.19 0.90
N GLU A 218 -11.94 -13.77 2.13
CA GLU A 218 -11.38 -12.54 2.66
C GLU A 218 -9.84 -12.63 2.72
N PRO A 219 -9.13 -11.55 2.38
CA PRO A 219 -7.67 -11.50 2.48
C PRO A 219 -7.22 -11.81 3.92
N LYS A 220 -6.46 -12.88 4.11
CA LYS A 220 -5.94 -13.26 5.42
C LYS A 220 -4.54 -12.69 5.62
N GLY A 221 -4.34 -11.91 6.69
CA GLY A 221 -3.03 -11.63 7.28
C GLY A 221 -2.12 -10.63 6.58
N MET A 222 -2.30 -10.31 5.31
CA MET A 222 -1.47 -9.33 4.59
C MET A 222 -2.06 -7.92 4.61
N LYS A 223 -2.89 -7.60 5.59
CA LYS A 223 -3.54 -6.28 5.73
C LYS A 223 -2.55 -5.12 5.93
N GLY A 224 -1.31 -5.41 6.27
CA GLY A 224 -0.28 -4.40 6.55
C GLY A 224 0.92 -4.40 5.60
N ASP A 225 1.33 -5.54 5.06
CA ASP A 225 2.63 -5.65 4.38
C ASP A 225 2.57 -5.37 2.87
N ILE A 226 1.45 -5.70 2.21
CA ILE A 226 1.24 -5.35 0.79
C ILE A 226 0.51 -4.01 0.67
N LEU A 227 -0.26 -3.62 1.70
CA LEU A 227 -1.06 -2.39 1.74
C LEU A 227 -0.41 -1.33 2.64
N GLY A 228 0.90 -1.17 2.63
CA GLY A 228 1.72 -0.37 3.54
C GLY A 228 1.24 1.05 3.93
N GLU A 229 0.19 1.57 3.30
CA GLU A 229 -0.44 2.85 3.67
C GLU A 229 -1.70 2.68 4.53
N ASN A 230 -2.23 1.47 4.72
CA ASN A 230 -3.59 1.26 5.22
C ASN A 230 -3.73 1.28 6.74
N ASP A 231 -2.66 1.02 7.48
CA ASP A 231 -2.69 1.04 8.95
C ASP A 231 -2.80 2.47 9.54
N ILE A 232 -2.59 3.51 8.74
CA ILE A 232 -2.60 4.90 9.20
C ILE A 232 -3.98 5.56 9.03
N LEU A 233 -4.84 5.01 8.17
CA LEU A 233 -6.05 5.67 7.73
C LEU A 233 -7.37 5.01 8.20
N GLY A 234 -7.32 3.97 9.05
CA GLY A 234 -8.51 3.34 9.62
C GLY A 234 -9.07 2.15 8.81
N ALA A 235 -9.94 1.37 9.45
CA ALA A 235 -10.37 0.03 9.08
C ALA A 235 -11.11 -0.15 7.73
N ASP A 236 -11.36 0.92 6.99
CA ASP A 236 -12.13 0.87 5.72
C ASP A 236 -11.28 0.64 4.47
N THR A 237 -9.97 0.56 4.59
CA THR A 237 -9.05 0.56 3.44
C THR A 237 -8.92 -0.78 2.73
N VAL A 238 -9.15 -1.90 3.40
CA VAL A 238 -9.15 -3.24 2.77
C VAL A 238 -10.27 -3.38 1.73
N THR A 239 -11.37 -2.67 1.92
CA THR A 239 -12.52 -2.68 1.01
C THR A 239 -12.32 -1.85 -0.25
N LEU A 240 -11.25 -1.07 -0.35
CA LEU A 240 -10.99 -0.17 -1.47
C LEU A 240 -9.68 -0.44 -2.22
N GLY A 241 -8.90 -1.43 -1.79
CA GLY A 241 -7.61 -1.77 -2.43
C GLY A 241 -7.73 -2.06 -3.94
N LEU A 242 -8.88 -2.57 -4.38
CA LEU A 242 -9.16 -2.92 -5.79
C LEU A 242 -10.02 -1.90 -6.55
N THR A 243 -10.37 -0.76 -5.92
CA THR A 243 -11.20 0.30 -6.53
C THR A 243 -10.71 1.69 -6.14
N ASN A 244 -9.42 1.82 -5.82
CA ASN A 244 -8.83 3.06 -5.29
C ASN A 244 -8.21 3.96 -6.38
N GLY A 245 -8.32 3.59 -7.64
CA GLY A 245 -7.79 4.34 -8.78
C GLY A 245 -6.27 4.22 -8.98
N LYS A 246 -5.60 3.34 -8.23
CA LYS A 246 -4.15 3.12 -8.29
C LYS A 246 -3.84 1.77 -8.91
N ARG A 247 -2.95 1.75 -9.90
CA ARG A 247 -2.45 0.51 -10.49
C ARG A 247 -1.16 0.07 -9.84
N GLY A 248 -0.98 -1.25 -9.77
CA GLY A 248 0.26 -1.88 -9.39
C GLY A 248 1.35 -1.68 -10.43
N ASN A 249 2.56 -1.73 -9.98
CA ASN A 249 3.74 -1.65 -10.82
C ASN A 249 4.62 -2.90 -10.64
N ASN A 250 5.75 -2.94 -11.30
CA ASN A 250 6.71 -4.05 -11.23
C ASN A 250 7.56 -4.05 -9.95
N ALA A 251 7.29 -3.15 -9.01
CA ALA A 251 7.97 -3.11 -7.72
C ALA A 251 7.12 -3.77 -6.62
N SER A 252 7.78 -4.22 -5.58
CA SER A 252 7.28 -5.23 -4.64
C SER A 252 6.19 -4.80 -3.67
N SER A 253 5.68 -3.57 -3.67
CA SER A 253 5.03 -3.12 -2.44
C SER A 253 3.64 -2.55 -2.55
N THR A 254 3.22 -1.94 -3.62
CA THR A 254 1.92 -1.25 -3.65
C THR A 254 1.36 -1.13 -5.06
N PRO A 255 0.08 -1.17 -5.25
CA PRO A 255 -1.08 -1.39 -4.38
C PRO A 255 -1.67 -2.81 -4.45
N TRP A 256 -0.84 -3.84 -4.54
CA TRP A 256 -1.26 -5.23 -4.71
C TRP A 256 -2.02 -5.78 -3.50
N VAL A 257 -3.19 -6.36 -3.72
CA VAL A 257 -4.00 -7.06 -2.72
C VAL A 257 -3.79 -8.56 -2.87
N GLY A 258 -3.11 -9.17 -1.90
CA GLY A 258 -2.89 -10.62 -1.86
C GLY A 258 -4.08 -11.37 -1.27
N ILE A 259 -4.59 -12.39 -1.99
CA ILE A 259 -5.75 -13.19 -1.59
C ILE A 259 -5.40 -14.66 -1.76
N SER A 260 -5.52 -15.44 -0.69
CA SER A 260 -5.41 -16.90 -0.77
C SER A 260 -6.73 -17.47 -1.33
N PRO A 261 -6.70 -18.23 -2.42
CA PRO A 261 -7.90 -18.80 -3.02
C PRO A 261 -8.64 -19.77 -2.09
N ASP A 262 -9.88 -20.07 -2.42
CA ASP A 262 -10.67 -21.14 -1.80
C ASP A 262 -10.17 -22.56 -2.20
N ASN A 263 -10.86 -23.58 -1.72
CA ASN A 263 -10.52 -24.98 -2.02
C ASN A 263 -10.71 -25.37 -3.50
N ASN A 264 -11.31 -24.50 -4.32
CA ASN A 264 -11.46 -24.67 -5.77
C ASN A 264 -10.48 -23.81 -6.56
N ASP A 265 -9.43 -23.32 -5.92
CA ASP A 265 -8.41 -22.43 -6.48
C ASP A 265 -8.96 -21.08 -6.97
N LYS A 266 -10.09 -20.59 -6.38
CA LYS A 266 -10.81 -19.40 -6.82
C LYS A 266 -10.81 -18.26 -5.81
N VAL A 267 -10.82 -17.04 -6.36
CA VAL A 267 -11.15 -15.79 -5.68
C VAL A 267 -12.35 -15.17 -6.41
N THR A 268 -13.37 -14.79 -5.67
CA THR A 268 -14.57 -14.13 -6.21
C THR A 268 -14.62 -12.69 -5.77
N PHE A 269 -14.73 -11.78 -6.73
CA PHE A 269 -14.94 -10.35 -6.54
C PHE A 269 -16.37 -9.98 -6.96
N ILE A 270 -17.08 -9.17 -6.15
CA ILE A 270 -18.44 -8.69 -6.47
C ILE A 270 -18.51 -7.21 -6.15
N VAL A 271 -19.09 -6.44 -7.07
CA VAL A 271 -19.29 -5.00 -6.90
C VAL A 271 -20.63 -4.54 -7.44
N ASP A 272 -21.29 -3.66 -6.67
CA ASP A 272 -22.52 -2.99 -7.05
C ASP A 272 -22.25 -1.58 -7.56
N PHE A 273 -23.00 -1.13 -8.57
CA PHE A 273 -22.92 0.23 -9.09
C PHE A 273 -24.28 0.68 -9.69
N GLU A 274 -24.41 1.95 -9.98
CA GLU A 274 -25.57 2.48 -10.68
C GLU A 274 -25.70 1.86 -12.07
N LYS A 275 -26.93 1.63 -12.54
CA LYS A 275 -27.19 1.00 -13.84
C LYS A 275 -26.38 1.64 -14.96
N ALA A 276 -25.57 0.84 -15.62
CA ALA A 276 -24.70 1.26 -16.71
C ALA A 276 -24.59 0.18 -17.79
N THR A 277 -24.22 0.58 -19.00
CA THR A 277 -23.84 -0.34 -20.06
C THR A 277 -22.34 -0.58 -19.98
N ILE A 278 -21.93 -1.82 -19.79
CA ILE A 278 -20.52 -2.22 -19.67
C ILE A 278 -20.12 -3.18 -20.78
N ARG A 279 -18.83 -3.18 -21.15
CA ARG A 279 -18.29 -4.03 -22.24
C ARG A 279 -16.86 -4.49 -22.00
N LYS A 280 -16.24 -4.08 -20.90
CA LYS A 280 -14.84 -4.37 -20.63
C LYS A 280 -14.54 -4.38 -19.14
N ILE A 281 -13.73 -5.36 -18.73
CA ILE A 281 -13.09 -5.43 -17.43
C ILE A 281 -11.57 -5.37 -17.65
N ARG A 282 -10.87 -4.64 -16.79
CA ARG A 282 -9.41 -4.62 -16.74
C ARG A 282 -8.94 -4.82 -15.31
N PHE A 283 -7.82 -5.51 -15.11
CA PHE A 283 -7.21 -5.73 -13.79
C PHE A 283 -5.73 -6.02 -13.95
N GLY A 284 -4.94 -5.70 -12.90
CA GLY A 284 -3.57 -6.17 -12.82
C GLY A 284 -3.46 -7.46 -12.02
N THR A 285 -2.47 -8.29 -12.35
CA THR A 285 -2.12 -9.51 -11.61
C THR A 285 -0.62 -9.65 -11.50
N LEU A 286 -0.13 -10.24 -10.40
CA LEU A 286 1.28 -10.25 -10.03
C LEU A 286 1.87 -11.65 -10.08
N TYR A 287 3.12 -11.75 -10.57
CA TYR A 287 4.00 -12.90 -10.40
C TYR A 287 5.09 -12.60 -9.37
N ASN A 288 5.16 -13.42 -8.33
CA ASN A 288 6.24 -13.47 -7.36
C ASN A 288 6.30 -14.87 -6.75
N ALA A 289 6.93 -15.82 -7.45
CA ALA A 289 6.97 -17.20 -7.00
C ALA A 289 7.68 -17.38 -5.64
N ALA A 290 8.72 -16.58 -5.37
CA ALA A 290 9.43 -16.59 -4.08
C ALA A 290 8.51 -16.19 -2.91
N GLY A 291 7.53 -15.32 -3.16
CA GLY A 291 6.49 -14.93 -2.19
C GLY A 291 5.23 -15.80 -2.27
N GLY A 292 5.24 -16.88 -3.06
CA GLY A 292 4.07 -17.75 -3.20
C GLY A 292 2.93 -17.17 -4.04
N ILE A 293 3.20 -16.20 -4.90
CA ILE A 293 2.22 -15.48 -5.72
C ILE A 293 2.38 -15.90 -7.18
N LEU A 294 1.32 -16.44 -7.77
CA LEU A 294 1.23 -16.68 -9.22
C LEU A 294 0.11 -15.83 -9.81
N PRO A 295 0.25 -15.36 -11.07
CA PRO A 295 -0.77 -14.55 -11.70
C PRO A 295 -2.05 -15.35 -11.96
N VAL A 296 -3.14 -14.65 -12.19
CA VAL A 296 -4.45 -15.24 -12.53
C VAL A 296 -4.34 -16.08 -13.81
N SER A 297 -4.69 -17.35 -13.76
CA SER A 297 -4.69 -18.23 -14.95
C SER A 297 -5.97 -18.12 -15.77
N LYS A 298 -7.10 -17.75 -15.13
CA LYS A 298 -8.40 -17.66 -15.75
C LYS A 298 -9.29 -16.67 -15.03
N ALA A 299 -10.09 -15.92 -15.76
CA ALA A 299 -11.15 -15.12 -15.18
C ALA A 299 -12.49 -15.35 -15.91
N VAL A 300 -13.57 -15.40 -15.13
CA VAL A 300 -14.94 -15.53 -15.62
C VAL A 300 -15.76 -14.36 -15.14
N VAL A 301 -16.39 -13.64 -16.07
CA VAL A 301 -17.18 -12.44 -15.80
C VAL A 301 -18.67 -12.77 -15.87
N TYR A 302 -19.39 -12.34 -14.84
CA TYR A 302 -20.83 -12.43 -14.75
C TYR A 302 -21.41 -11.05 -14.48
N VAL A 303 -22.58 -10.77 -15.04
CA VAL A 303 -23.31 -9.52 -14.84
C VAL A 303 -24.71 -9.82 -14.28
N SER A 304 -25.27 -8.84 -13.54
CA SER A 304 -26.69 -8.87 -13.13
C SER A 304 -27.31 -7.51 -13.43
N SER A 305 -28.51 -7.50 -14.02
CA SER A 305 -29.19 -6.28 -14.43
C SER A 305 -30.14 -5.72 -13.37
N LEU A 306 -31.01 -6.54 -12.74
CA LEU A 306 -31.96 -6.06 -11.74
C LEU A 306 -32.36 -7.09 -10.69
N ASP A 307 -32.28 -8.39 -10.99
CA ASP A 307 -32.87 -9.49 -10.21
C ASP A 307 -31.86 -10.26 -9.33
N ASN A 308 -30.64 -9.75 -9.19
CA ASN A 308 -29.51 -10.45 -8.54
C ASN A 308 -29.16 -11.82 -9.15
N LYS A 309 -29.69 -12.11 -10.33
CA LYS A 309 -29.31 -13.31 -11.08
C LYS A 309 -28.12 -13.00 -11.96
N PHE A 310 -27.03 -13.70 -11.71
CA PHE A 310 -25.80 -13.54 -12.47
C PHE A 310 -25.85 -14.36 -13.77
N GLU A 311 -25.59 -13.70 -14.90
CA GLU A 311 -25.41 -14.30 -16.21
C GLU A 311 -23.95 -14.22 -16.63
N LYS A 312 -23.36 -15.33 -17.09
CA LYS A 312 -22.00 -15.36 -17.60
C LYS A 312 -21.94 -14.64 -18.94
N VAL A 313 -21.06 -13.64 -19.04
CA VAL A 313 -20.88 -12.83 -20.26
C VAL A 313 -19.53 -13.02 -20.92
N ALA A 314 -18.50 -13.39 -20.16
CA ALA A 314 -17.16 -13.64 -20.70
C ALA A 314 -16.38 -14.67 -19.87
N GLU A 315 -15.37 -15.25 -20.51
CA GLU A 315 -14.34 -16.09 -19.91
C GLU A 315 -13.07 -15.95 -20.70
N LYS A 316 -11.93 -15.80 -20.01
CA LYS A 316 -10.62 -15.72 -20.64
C LYS A 316 -9.60 -16.49 -19.82
N GLU A 317 -8.78 -17.29 -20.52
CA GLU A 317 -7.59 -17.94 -19.97
C GLU A 317 -6.37 -17.10 -20.32
N PHE A 318 -5.41 -17.05 -19.41
CA PHE A 318 -4.19 -16.25 -19.52
C PHE A 318 -2.96 -17.15 -19.53
N THR A 319 -2.01 -16.81 -20.35
CA THR A 319 -0.72 -17.49 -20.45
C THR A 319 0.39 -16.44 -20.35
N TYR A 320 1.35 -16.68 -19.46
CA TYR A 320 2.41 -15.73 -19.17
C TYR A 320 3.77 -16.29 -19.58
N ASP A 321 4.57 -15.49 -20.25
CA ASP A 321 5.99 -15.78 -20.47
C ASP A 321 6.78 -15.36 -19.20
N ILE A 322 6.91 -16.32 -18.28
CA ILE A 322 7.53 -16.10 -16.99
C ILE A 322 8.95 -16.69 -17.00
N LYS A 323 9.93 -15.82 -16.78
CA LYS A 323 11.30 -16.23 -16.51
C LYS A 323 11.49 -16.46 -15.01
N GLU A 324 12.17 -17.54 -14.63
CA GLU A 324 12.45 -17.87 -13.23
C GLU A 324 13.02 -16.65 -12.46
N ASN A 325 12.57 -16.47 -11.22
CA ASN A 325 13.00 -15.43 -10.29
C ASN A 325 12.70 -13.98 -10.68
N THR A 326 11.68 -13.72 -11.50
CA THR A 326 11.25 -12.35 -11.79
C THR A 326 10.05 -11.96 -10.93
N PHE A 327 10.08 -10.75 -10.37
CA PHE A 327 8.91 -10.06 -9.83
C PHE A 327 8.31 -9.27 -10.99
N ARG A 328 7.03 -9.53 -11.35
CA ARG A 328 6.43 -8.86 -12.52
C ARG A 328 4.92 -8.73 -12.39
N GLY A 329 4.42 -7.51 -12.59
CA GLY A 329 3.00 -7.22 -12.82
C GLY A 329 2.60 -7.44 -14.28
N PHE A 330 1.36 -7.85 -14.48
CA PHE A 330 0.71 -7.99 -15.79
C PHE A 330 -0.63 -7.27 -15.76
N ASP A 331 -0.94 -6.55 -16.83
CA ASP A 331 -2.24 -5.92 -17.07
C ASP A 331 -3.08 -6.81 -17.98
N GLU A 332 -4.26 -7.18 -17.53
CA GLU A 332 -5.18 -8.05 -18.25
C GLU A 332 -6.49 -7.32 -18.58
N GLU A 333 -7.04 -7.65 -19.74
CA GLU A 333 -8.29 -7.07 -20.24
C GLU A 333 -9.20 -8.16 -20.78
N ILE A 334 -10.51 -8.06 -20.48
CA ILE A 334 -11.55 -8.95 -20.98
C ILE A 334 -12.63 -8.09 -21.62
N GLU A 335 -12.80 -8.22 -22.92
CA GLU A 335 -13.88 -7.57 -23.67
C GLU A 335 -15.04 -8.52 -23.90
N PHE A 336 -16.26 -8.00 -23.92
CA PHE A 336 -17.50 -8.73 -24.18
C PHE A 336 -18.55 -7.83 -24.83
N PRO A 337 -19.60 -8.39 -25.48
CA PRO A 337 -20.70 -7.60 -26.01
C PRO A 337 -21.32 -6.71 -24.93
N ALA A 338 -21.68 -5.48 -25.29
CA ALA A 338 -22.25 -4.52 -24.35
C ALA A 338 -23.44 -5.11 -23.57
N GLN A 339 -23.41 -4.98 -22.24
CA GLN A 339 -24.41 -5.49 -21.31
C GLN A 339 -24.90 -4.38 -20.39
N GLU A 340 -26.21 -4.29 -20.16
CA GLU A 340 -26.76 -3.47 -19.08
C GLU A 340 -26.56 -4.21 -17.75
N ALA A 341 -25.92 -3.55 -16.78
CA ALA A 341 -25.64 -4.14 -15.48
C ALA A 341 -25.81 -3.14 -14.33
N VAL A 342 -26.08 -3.64 -13.14
CA VAL A 342 -26.03 -2.94 -11.85
C VAL A 342 -25.04 -3.63 -10.91
N LYS A 343 -24.57 -4.84 -11.29
CA LYS A 343 -23.67 -5.63 -10.49
C LYS A 343 -22.77 -6.50 -11.39
N VAL A 344 -21.52 -6.60 -11.02
CA VAL A 344 -20.55 -7.51 -11.66
C VAL A 344 -20.00 -8.48 -10.63
N LYS A 345 -19.89 -9.74 -11.03
CA LYS A 345 -19.13 -10.77 -10.33
C LYS A 345 -18.01 -11.25 -11.23
N ILE A 346 -16.78 -11.33 -10.69
CA ILE A 346 -15.62 -11.90 -11.38
C ILE A 346 -15.08 -13.05 -10.54
N GLU A 347 -14.90 -14.20 -11.17
CA GLU A 347 -14.23 -15.35 -10.56
C GLU A 347 -12.84 -15.47 -11.17
N PHE A 348 -11.81 -15.25 -10.35
CA PHE A 348 -10.40 -15.42 -10.71
C PHE A 348 -9.92 -16.80 -10.27
N THR A 349 -9.24 -17.53 -11.16
CA THR A 349 -8.59 -18.81 -10.83
C THR A 349 -7.11 -18.60 -10.65
N SER A 350 -6.54 -19.20 -9.61
CA SER A 350 -5.10 -19.15 -9.31
C SER A 350 -4.25 -19.71 -10.46
N GLY A 351 -3.04 -19.22 -10.61
CA GLY A 351 -2.07 -19.68 -11.61
C GLY A 351 -1.54 -21.08 -11.38
N GLY A 352 -1.92 -21.72 -10.29
CA GLY A 352 -1.51 -23.08 -9.97
C GLY A 352 -1.20 -23.30 -8.49
N LYS A 353 -0.48 -24.38 -8.20
CA LYS A 353 -0.06 -24.75 -6.85
C LYS A 353 1.42 -24.45 -6.64
N ILE A 354 1.73 -24.09 -5.42
CA ILE A 354 3.10 -23.91 -4.93
C ILE A 354 3.38 -24.90 -3.80
N ARG A 355 4.64 -25.18 -3.54
CA ARG A 355 5.00 -25.95 -2.34
C ARG A 355 4.67 -25.13 -1.10
N ASN A 356 3.95 -25.75 -0.16
CA ASN A 356 3.76 -25.19 1.16
C ASN A 356 5.12 -25.14 1.87
N GLY A 357 5.50 -23.99 2.43
CA GLY A 357 6.78 -23.87 3.13
C GLY A 357 7.98 -23.53 2.23
N ILE A 358 7.84 -22.60 1.29
CA ILE A 358 8.99 -21.81 0.78
C ILE A 358 9.63 -21.05 1.96
N ASP A 359 8.97 -21.03 3.11
CA ASP A 359 9.50 -20.58 4.38
C ASP A 359 10.69 -21.45 4.80
N CYS A 360 11.86 -20.84 4.99
CA CYS A 360 13.06 -21.46 5.53
C CYS A 360 12.86 -22.15 6.91
N TYR A 361 11.70 -21.99 7.52
CA TYR A 361 11.32 -22.56 8.81
C TYR A 361 10.61 -23.94 8.74
N SER A 362 10.21 -24.42 7.56
CA SER A 362 9.58 -25.74 7.41
C SER A 362 10.05 -26.51 6.17
N PRO A 363 11.36 -26.85 6.07
CA PRO A 363 11.92 -27.47 4.88
C PRO A 363 11.40 -28.89 4.60
N HIS A 364 10.58 -29.48 5.48
CA HIS A 364 10.07 -30.84 5.38
C HIS A 364 8.62 -30.96 4.91
N ASP A 365 7.87 -29.86 4.85
CA ASP A 365 6.51 -29.89 4.30
C ASP A 365 6.57 -29.87 2.76
N LYS A 366 6.17 -30.97 2.13
CA LYS A 366 6.11 -31.15 0.68
C LYS A 366 4.68 -31.00 0.13
N SER A 367 3.73 -30.61 0.97
CA SER A 367 2.35 -30.39 0.52
C SER A 367 2.29 -29.24 -0.48
N GLU A 368 1.39 -29.36 -1.44
CA GLU A 368 1.10 -28.31 -2.42
C GLU A 368 -0.16 -27.56 -1.98
N VAL A 369 -0.10 -26.24 -2.00
CA VAL A 369 -1.22 -25.37 -1.71
C VAL A 369 -1.48 -24.44 -2.92
N PRO A 370 -2.73 -23.98 -3.13
CA PRO A 370 -3.01 -22.97 -4.13
C PRO A 370 -2.11 -21.74 -3.93
N SER A 371 -1.56 -21.20 -5.02
CA SER A 371 -0.81 -19.96 -4.94
C SER A 371 -1.71 -18.78 -4.55
N THR A 372 -1.17 -17.82 -3.82
CA THR A 372 -1.85 -16.55 -3.59
C THR A 372 -2.06 -15.83 -4.93
N ILE A 373 -3.24 -15.25 -5.13
CA ILE A 373 -3.52 -14.29 -6.19
C ILE A 373 -3.25 -12.90 -5.63
N ALA A 374 -2.47 -12.09 -6.32
CA ALA A 374 -2.36 -10.67 -6.03
C ALA A 374 -2.96 -9.87 -7.18
N LEU A 375 -3.92 -9.01 -6.83
CA LEU A 375 -4.63 -8.11 -7.74
C LEU A 375 -4.33 -6.67 -7.36
N ASP A 376 -4.40 -5.77 -8.34
CA ASP A 376 -4.38 -4.33 -8.12
C ASP A 376 -5.77 -3.69 -8.38
N GLU A 377 -5.84 -2.60 -9.11
CA GLU A 377 -7.10 -1.95 -9.49
C GLU A 377 -7.92 -2.84 -10.43
N ILE A 378 -9.20 -3.05 -10.10
CA ILE A 378 -10.20 -3.61 -11.02
C ILE A 378 -10.98 -2.47 -11.64
N GLU A 379 -11.03 -2.45 -12.96
CA GLU A 379 -11.68 -1.40 -13.72
C GLU A 379 -12.82 -1.98 -14.57
N ILE A 380 -13.96 -1.28 -14.58
CA ILE A 380 -15.15 -1.63 -15.38
C ILE A 380 -15.49 -0.46 -16.30
N TYR A 381 -15.67 -0.78 -17.61
CA TYR A 381 -15.97 0.20 -18.67
C TYR A 381 -17.14 -0.24 -19.55
#